data_fe2c5e6dedbb499ef311c37f93dc2563
#
_entry.id   fe2c5e6dedbb499ef311c37f93dc2563
#
_cell.length_a   1.000
_cell.length_b   1.000
_cell.length_c   1.000
_cell.angle_alpha   90.00
_cell.angle_beta   90.00
_cell.angle_gamma   90.00
#
_symmetry.space_group_name_H-M   'P 1'
#
loop_
_entity.id
_entity.type
_entity.pdbx_description
1 polymer ?
#
loop_
_entity_poly.entity_id
_entity_poly.type
_entity_poly.pdbx_seq_one_letter_code
_entity_poly.pdbx_strand_id
1 'polypeptide(L)'
;MKVLLCSPYEPVIKENAGGIAMWAKHIMDFYRSTDDGISIEVLPYNRSIYVHNGLNAFVRLYKGATDYLGLMWQTRKRIKQEHFDVLHLCSSALLSIIRDYIVMKMARRNGVAGVMHFHCGRIPKLAAAGGWRWKILKKAVKAASATVVLDEESY
;
A
#
# COMPACT_ATOMS: atom_id res chain seq x y z
N MET A 1 -4.21 0.45 20.11
CA MET A 1 -4.12 1.14 18.80
C MET A 1 -4.58 0.18 17.72
N LYS A 2 -5.50 0.61 16.83
CA LYS A 2 -6.04 -0.22 15.74
C LYS A 2 -5.49 0.23 14.40
N VAL A 3 -4.83 -0.68 13.67
CA VAL A 3 -4.13 -0.41 12.40
C VAL A 3 -4.81 -1.14 11.26
N LEU A 4 -5.11 -0.43 10.17
CA LEU A 4 -5.51 -1.03 8.89
C LEU A 4 -4.28 -1.14 7.98
N LEU A 5 -3.78 -2.35 7.80
CA LEU A 5 -2.63 -2.64 6.93
C LEU A 5 -3.10 -2.96 5.51
N CYS A 6 -2.88 -2.04 4.58
CA CYS A 6 -3.13 -2.24 3.16
C CYS A 6 -1.85 -2.77 2.50
N SER A 7 -1.79 -4.07 2.23
CA SER A 7 -0.60 -4.76 1.71
C SER A 7 -0.99 -5.96 0.87
N PRO A 8 -0.16 -6.37 -0.12
CA PRO A 8 -0.22 -7.74 -0.61
C PRO A 8 -0.01 -8.67 0.59
N TYR A 9 -0.95 -9.56 0.83
CA TYR A 9 -0.88 -10.47 1.97
C TYR A 9 -1.42 -11.83 1.57
N GLU A 10 -0.68 -12.87 1.90
CA GLU A 10 -1.08 -14.27 1.78
C GLU A 10 -0.81 -14.95 3.13
N PRO A 11 -1.83 -15.54 3.78
CA PRO A 11 -1.65 -16.22 5.07
C PRO A 11 -0.74 -17.45 4.95
N VAL A 12 -0.75 -18.10 3.79
CA VAL A 12 0.17 -19.18 3.42
C VAL A 12 1.09 -18.66 2.32
N ILE A 13 2.38 -18.61 2.61
CA ILE A 13 3.37 -18.13 1.64
C ILE A 13 3.55 -19.18 0.55
N LYS A 14 3.33 -18.79 -0.69
CA LYS A 14 3.72 -19.57 -1.86
C LYS A 14 5.21 -19.32 -2.15
N GLU A 15 5.86 -20.29 -2.79
CA GLU A 15 7.30 -20.20 -3.15
C GLU A 15 7.68 -18.92 -3.91
N ASN A 16 6.73 -18.29 -4.60
CA ASN A 16 6.93 -17.06 -5.38
C ASN A 16 6.31 -15.82 -4.73
N ALA A 17 6.07 -15.81 -3.41
CA ALA A 17 5.56 -14.64 -2.72
C ALA A 17 6.55 -13.47 -2.81
N GLY A 18 6.07 -12.29 -3.19
CA GLY A 18 6.93 -11.11 -3.27
C GLY A 18 7.35 -10.57 -1.90
N GLY A 19 8.47 -9.86 -1.85
CA GLY A 19 9.04 -9.34 -0.59
C GLY A 19 8.06 -8.55 0.29
N ILE A 20 7.14 -7.78 -0.32
CA ILE A 20 6.12 -7.03 0.44
C ILE A 20 5.14 -7.99 1.14
N ALA A 21 4.74 -9.09 0.48
CA ALA A 21 3.83 -10.08 1.09
C ALA A 21 4.52 -10.83 2.24
N MET A 22 5.80 -11.16 2.07
CA MET A 22 6.64 -11.73 3.12
C MET A 22 6.75 -10.81 4.33
N TRP A 23 7.07 -9.54 4.09
CA TRP A 23 7.14 -8.53 5.13
C TRP A 23 5.80 -8.40 5.89
N ALA A 24 4.69 -8.30 5.16
CA ALA A 24 3.36 -8.19 5.77
C ALA A 24 3.04 -9.42 6.64
N LYS A 25 3.41 -10.63 6.18
CA LYS A 25 3.23 -11.84 6.97
C LYS A 25 4.05 -11.81 8.26
N HIS A 26 5.33 -11.46 8.19
CA HIS A 26 6.19 -11.37 9.38
C HIS A 26 5.65 -10.37 10.42
N ILE A 27 5.20 -9.20 9.97
CA ILE A 27 4.56 -8.22 10.85
C ILE A 27 3.30 -8.79 11.50
N MET A 28 2.44 -9.46 10.73
CA MET A 28 1.22 -10.08 11.27
C MET A 28 1.53 -11.19 12.27
N ASP A 29 2.51 -12.03 11.98
CA ASP A 29 2.90 -13.13 12.88
C ASP A 29 3.49 -12.56 14.19
N PHE A 30 4.33 -11.53 14.10
CA PHE A 30 4.90 -10.85 15.27
C PHE A 30 3.80 -10.27 16.18
N TYR A 31 2.89 -9.46 15.63
CA TYR A 31 1.84 -8.82 16.44
C TYR A 31 0.75 -9.77 16.94
N ARG A 32 0.61 -10.95 16.32
CA ARG A 32 -0.25 -12.01 16.89
C ARG A 32 0.35 -12.67 18.12
N SER A 33 1.67 -12.68 18.24
CA SER A 33 2.41 -13.28 19.36
C SER A 33 2.71 -12.29 20.48
N THR A 34 2.43 -10.99 20.28
CA THR A 34 2.78 -9.92 21.21
C THR A 34 1.53 -9.26 21.75
N ASP A 35 1.45 -9.07 23.05
CA ASP A 35 0.36 -8.35 23.73
C ASP A 35 0.81 -6.91 24.06
N ASP A 36 0.95 -6.10 23.03
CA ASP A 36 1.40 -4.70 23.13
C ASP A 36 0.25 -3.68 22.94
N GLY A 37 -1.00 -4.15 22.93
CA GLY A 37 -2.17 -3.31 22.72
C GLY A 37 -2.33 -2.80 21.28
N ILE A 38 -1.60 -3.38 20.31
CA ILE A 38 -1.71 -3.08 18.88
C ILE A 38 -2.52 -4.17 18.18
N SER A 39 -3.64 -3.79 17.58
CA SER A 39 -4.46 -4.68 16.74
C SER A 39 -4.27 -4.32 15.28
N ILE A 40 -3.84 -5.29 14.46
CA ILE A 40 -3.63 -5.09 13.02
C ILE A 40 -4.66 -5.89 12.25
N GLU A 41 -5.41 -5.20 11.41
CA GLU A 41 -6.30 -5.81 10.43
C GLU A 41 -5.74 -5.63 9.03
N VAL A 42 -5.68 -6.71 8.26
CA VAL A 42 -5.15 -6.65 6.90
C VAL A 42 -6.29 -6.42 5.91
N LEU A 43 -6.11 -5.43 5.04
CA LEU A 43 -6.87 -5.29 3.81
C LEU A 43 -5.96 -5.75 2.67
N PRO A 44 -6.09 -7.01 2.24
CA PRO A 44 -5.23 -7.55 1.20
C PRO A 44 -5.56 -6.91 -0.15
N TYR A 45 -4.54 -6.51 -0.89
CA TYR A 45 -4.69 -6.19 -2.29
C TYR A 45 -3.82 -7.13 -3.14
N ASN A 46 -4.47 -7.96 -3.92
CA ASN A 46 -3.76 -8.87 -4.80
C ASN A 46 -3.35 -8.11 -6.07
N ARG A 47 -2.09 -8.28 -6.47
CA ARG A 47 -1.64 -7.89 -7.79
C ARG A 47 -2.04 -8.96 -8.79
N SER A 48 -3.28 -8.95 -9.25
CA SER A 48 -3.73 -9.85 -10.33
C SER A 48 -2.91 -9.68 -11.62
N ILE A 49 -2.20 -8.55 -11.75
CA ILE A 49 -1.37 -8.22 -12.92
C ILE A 49 -0.23 -9.23 -13.17
N TYR A 50 0.26 -9.91 -12.13
CA TYR A 50 1.37 -10.87 -12.28
C TYR A 50 0.95 -12.29 -12.63
N VAL A 51 -0.31 -12.65 -12.46
CA VAL A 51 -0.80 -14.02 -12.72
C VAL A 51 -1.17 -14.25 -14.18
N HIS A 52 -1.18 -13.21 -15.00
CA HIS A 52 -1.73 -13.29 -16.36
C HIS A 52 -0.67 -13.06 -17.44
N ASN A 53 0.36 -13.92 -17.47
CA ASN A 53 1.16 -14.11 -18.67
C ASN A 53 0.24 -14.68 -19.77
N GLY A 54 0.00 -13.86 -20.83
CA GLY A 54 -0.82 -14.27 -21.98
C GLY A 54 -2.09 -13.46 -22.21
N LEU A 55 -2.49 -12.57 -21.32
CA LEU A 55 -3.66 -11.70 -21.55
C LEU A 55 -3.32 -10.46 -22.38
N ASN A 56 -4.27 -10.07 -23.25
CA ASN A 56 -4.19 -8.84 -24.02
C ASN A 56 -3.99 -7.61 -23.11
N ALA A 57 -3.26 -6.60 -23.62
CA ALA A 57 -2.94 -5.37 -22.88
C ALA A 57 -4.20 -4.67 -22.32
N PHE A 58 -5.31 -4.68 -23.05
CA PHE A 58 -6.59 -4.11 -22.61
C PHE A 58 -7.17 -4.82 -21.39
N VAL A 59 -7.13 -6.17 -21.36
CA VAL A 59 -7.64 -6.96 -20.23
C VAL A 59 -6.78 -6.72 -18.99
N ARG A 60 -5.46 -6.59 -19.16
CA ARG A 60 -4.53 -6.27 -18.07
C ARG A 60 -4.81 -4.88 -17.50
N LEU A 61 -5.04 -3.89 -18.37
CA LEU A 61 -5.36 -2.52 -17.96
C LEU A 61 -6.70 -2.47 -17.22
N TYR A 62 -7.72 -3.14 -17.75
CA TYR A 62 -9.05 -3.20 -17.13
C TYR A 62 -8.98 -3.86 -15.74
N LYS A 63 -8.36 -5.02 -15.62
CA LYS A 63 -8.18 -5.70 -14.32
C LYS A 63 -7.37 -4.85 -13.34
N GLY A 64 -6.29 -4.22 -13.80
CA GLY A 64 -5.52 -3.30 -12.95
C GLY A 64 -6.35 -2.13 -12.44
N ALA A 65 -7.21 -1.55 -13.29
CA ALA A 65 -8.12 -0.47 -12.89
C ALA A 65 -9.17 -0.94 -11.88
N THR A 66 -9.80 -2.11 -12.10
CA THR A 66 -10.79 -2.68 -11.17
C THR A 66 -10.17 -3.02 -9.81
N ASP A 67 -8.96 -3.57 -9.77
CA ASP A 67 -8.24 -3.85 -8.53
C ASP A 67 -7.95 -2.56 -7.75
N TYR A 68 -7.55 -1.48 -8.43
CA TYR A 68 -7.30 -0.19 -7.79
C TYR A 68 -8.57 0.45 -7.25
N LEU A 69 -9.64 0.45 -8.04
CA LEU A 69 -10.94 0.96 -7.60
C LEU A 69 -11.52 0.13 -6.46
N GLY A 70 -11.37 -1.19 -6.53
CA GLY A 70 -11.78 -2.12 -5.48
C GLY A 70 -11.08 -1.83 -4.16
N LEU A 71 -9.76 -1.66 -4.18
CA LEU A 71 -9.00 -1.32 -2.97
C LEU A 71 -9.45 0.04 -2.39
N MET A 72 -9.60 1.06 -3.24
CA MET A 72 -10.03 2.39 -2.78
C MET A 72 -11.43 2.33 -2.15
N TRP A 73 -12.35 1.60 -2.76
CA TRP A 73 -13.71 1.43 -2.24
C TRP A 73 -13.70 0.66 -0.92
N GLN A 74 -12.98 -0.47 -0.85
CA GLN A 74 -12.86 -1.26 0.38
C GLN A 74 -12.20 -0.45 1.50
N THR A 75 -11.12 0.27 1.22
CA THR A 75 -10.46 1.16 2.20
C THR A 75 -11.45 2.20 2.74
N ARG A 76 -12.21 2.85 1.84
CA ARG A 76 -13.21 3.84 2.23
C ARG A 76 -14.30 3.22 3.10
N LYS A 77 -14.80 2.04 2.71
CA LYS A 77 -15.84 1.32 3.45
C LYS A 77 -15.34 1.00 4.87
N ARG A 78 -14.14 0.42 4.99
CA ARG A 78 -13.55 0.04 6.28
C ARG A 78 -13.33 1.25 7.19
N ILE A 79 -12.71 2.32 6.71
CA ILE A 79 -12.49 3.55 7.48
C ILE A 79 -13.80 4.19 7.97
N LYS A 80 -14.90 4.07 7.20
CA LYS A 80 -16.19 4.63 7.60
C LYS A 80 -16.99 3.75 8.54
N GLN A 81 -16.83 2.44 8.46
CA GLN A 81 -17.58 1.47 9.26
C GLN A 81 -16.90 1.10 10.56
N GLU A 82 -15.60 1.27 10.62
CA GLU A 82 -14.76 0.88 11.75
C GLU A 82 -13.82 2.02 12.12
N HIS A 83 -13.52 2.11 13.42
CA HIS A 83 -12.54 3.08 13.88
C HIS A 83 -11.13 2.51 13.75
N PHE A 84 -10.28 3.18 12.98
CA PHE A 84 -8.85 2.90 12.88
C PHE A 84 -8.05 4.13 13.29
N ASP A 85 -7.00 3.93 14.06
CA ASP A 85 -6.06 4.99 14.44
C ASP A 85 -5.08 5.26 13.31
N VAL A 86 -4.63 4.18 12.64
CA VAL A 86 -3.60 4.22 11.60
C VAL A 86 -4.04 3.44 10.37
N LEU A 87 -3.79 3.99 9.19
CA LEU A 87 -3.80 3.29 7.91
C LEU A 87 -2.36 3.16 7.41
N HIS A 88 -1.85 1.94 7.35
CA HIS A 88 -0.51 1.63 6.85
C HIS A 88 -0.61 1.07 5.43
N LEU A 89 -0.09 1.81 4.45
CA LEU A 89 -0.14 1.43 3.05
C LEU A 89 1.24 1.06 2.52
N CYS A 90 1.40 -0.18 2.10
CA CYS A 90 2.59 -0.65 1.38
C CYS A 90 2.53 -0.22 -0.09
N SER A 91 3.58 0.44 -0.58
CA SER A 91 3.67 0.96 -1.94
C SER A 91 4.94 0.52 -2.64
N SER A 92 4.83 0.27 -3.95
CA SER A 92 5.97 0.04 -4.83
C SER A 92 6.38 1.30 -5.63
N ALA A 93 5.75 2.44 -5.36
CA ALA A 93 5.99 3.74 -6.01
C ALA A 93 5.94 3.74 -7.56
N LEU A 94 5.30 2.74 -8.16
CA LEU A 94 5.13 2.65 -9.62
C LEU A 94 3.82 3.32 -10.08
N LEU A 95 3.05 2.65 -10.93
CA LEU A 95 1.73 3.13 -11.37
C LEU A 95 0.71 3.21 -10.24
N SER A 96 0.95 2.48 -9.13
CA SER A 96 0.13 2.53 -7.91
C SER A 96 0.11 3.90 -7.23
N ILE A 97 1.06 4.78 -7.53
CA ILE A 97 1.22 6.06 -6.81
C ILE A 97 -0.02 6.95 -6.87
N ILE A 98 -0.82 6.86 -7.93
CA ILE A 98 -2.09 7.60 -8.03
C ILE A 98 -3.09 7.10 -6.99
N ARG A 99 -3.25 5.77 -6.90
CA ARG A 99 -4.08 5.10 -5.89
C ARG A 99 -3.60 5.47 -4.50
N ASP A 100 -2.28 5.38 -4.28
CA ASP A 100 -1.65 5.61 -2.99
C ASP A 100 -1.91 7.05 -2.51
N TYR A 101 -1.81 8.04 -3.39
CA TYR A 101 -2.19 9.42 -3.09
C TYR A 101 -3.66 9.55 -2.69
N ILE A 102 -4.56 8.89 -3.42
CA ILE A 102 -6.00 8.95 -3.12
C ILE A 102 -6.30 8.32 -1.77
N VAL A 103 -5.67 7.18 -1.46
CA VAL A 103 -5.83 6.47 -0.19
C VAL A 103 -5.31 7.30 0.98
N MET A 104 -4.12 7.91 0.87
CA MET A 104 -3.58 8.80 1.90
C MET A 104 -4.47 10.03 2.13
N LYS A 105 -4.96 10.64 1.05
CA LYS A 105 -5.89 11.77 1.16
C LYS A 105 -7.22 11.37 1.80
N MET A 106 -7.68 10.15 1.57
CA MET A 106 -8.89 9.60 2.18
C MET A 106 -8.67 9.37 3.68
N ALA A 107 -7.57 8.74 4.10
CA ALA A 107 -7.22 8.54 5.49
C ALA A 107 -7.23 9.89 6.24
N ARG A 108 -6.47 10.87 5.73
CA ARG A 108 -6.39 12.21 6.32
C ARG A 108 -7.75 12.90 6.46
N ARG A 109 -8.65 12.78 5.44
CA ARG A 109 -9.98 13.38 5.49
C ARG A 109 -10.92 12.75 6.50
N ASN A 110 -10.64 11.52 6.92
CA ASN A 110 -11.42 10.79 7.92
C ASN A 110 -10.72 10.76 9.30
N GLY A 111 -9.67 11.57 9.51
CA GLY A 111 -8.98 11.64 10.80
C GLY A 111 -8.10 10.44 11.12
N VAL A 112 -7.81 9.57 10.14
CA VAL A 112 -6.95 8.39 10.29
C VAL A 112 -5.52 8.76 9.91
N ALA A 113 -4.55 8.48 10.77
CA ALA A 113 -3.14 8.73 10.51
C ALA A 113 -2.64 7.82 9.37
N GLY A 114 -2.25 8.40 8.24
CA GLY A 114 -1.75 7.66 7.08
C GLY A 114 -0.25 7.42 7.17
N VAL A 115 0.19 6.17 7.16
CA VAL A 115 1.60 5.78 7.03
C VAL A 115 1.82 5.20 5.63
N MET A 116 2.74 5.80 4.89
CA MET A 116 3.10 5.35 3.56
C MET A 116 4.45 4.64 3.58
N HIS A 117 4.46 3.34 3.31
CA HIS A 117 5.67 2.53 3.35
C HIS A 117 6.09 2.13 1.93
N PHE A 118 7.22 2.67 1.49
CA PHE A 118 7.78 2.37 0.19
C PHE A 118 8.68 1.13 0.26
N HIS A 119 8.33 0.09 -0.49
CA HIS A 119 9.10 -1.12 -0.65
C HIS A 119 9.86 -1.13 -1.99
N CYS A 120 10.54 -0.03 -2.31
CA CYS A 120 11.31 0.08 -3.55
C CYS A 120 12.44 1.09 -3.42
N GLY A 121 13.64 0.73 -3.86
CA GLY A 121 14.81 1.61 -3.98
C GLY A 121 14.83 2.44 -5.27
N ARG A 122 13.65 2.77 -5.85
CA ARG A 122 13.58 3.52 -7.13
C ARG A 122 13.21 4.99 -6.94
N ILE A 123 12.99 5.43 -5.72
CA ILE A 123 12.61 6.81 -5.40
C ILE A 123 13.64 7.82 -5.92
N PRO A 124 14.96 7.62 -5.72
CA PRO A 124 15.97 8.55 -6.26
C PRO A 124 15.91 8.66 -7.78
N LYS A 125 15.71 7.54 -8.49
CA LYS A 125 15.56 7.54 -9.95
C LYS A 125 14.30 8.28 -10.42
N LEU A 126 13.20 8.17 -9.68
CA LEU A 126 11.97 8.92 -9.95
C LEU A 126 12.16 10.42 -9.70
N ALA A 127 12.90 10.77 -8.67
CA ALA A 127 13.24 12.17 -8.37
C ALA A 127 14.12 12.78 -9.48
N ALA A 128 15.17 12.07 -9.90
CA ALA A 128 16.07 12.52 -10.97
C ALA A 128 15.34 12.65 -12.33
N ALA A 129 14.45 11.73 -12.65
CA ALA A 129 13.66 11.78 -13.87
C ALA A 129 12.59 12.89 -13.84
N GLY A 130 12.15 13.33 -12.67
CA GLY A 130 11.09 14.31 -12.50
C GLY A 130 9.75 13.83 -13.05
N GLY A 131 9.07 14.68 -13.81
CA GLY A 131 7.83 14.32 -14.48
C GLY A 131 6.61 14.19 -13.57
N TRP A 132 5.52 13.66 -14.13
CA TRP A 132 4.23 13.60 -13.43
C TRP A 132 4.21 12.61 -12.25
N ARG A 133 4.94 11.49 -12.35
CA ARG A 133 5.02 10.48 -11.29
C ARG A 133 5.66 11.05 -10.03
N TRP A 134 6.76 11.78 -10.19
CA TRP A 134 7.41 12.48 -9.09
C TRP A 134 6.52 13.54 -8.46
N LYS A 135 5.77 14.29 -9.29
CA LYS A 135 4.80 15.28 -8.77
C LYS A 135 3.70 14.61 -7.93
N ILE A 136 3.18 13.46 -8.36
CA ILE A 136 2.15 12.72 -7.61
C ILE A 136 2.75 12.08 -6.36
N LEU A 137 3.96 11.50 -6.43
CA LEU A 137 4.64 10.94 -5.27
C LEU A 137 4.80 12.00 -4.18
N LYS A 138 5.29 13.18 -4.51
CA LYS A 138 5.39 14.31 -3.54
C LYS A 138 4.03 14.67 -2.93
N LYS A 139 2.95 14.64 -3.69
CA LYS A 139 1.60 14.86 -3.15
C LYS A 139 1.15 13.75 -2.23
N ALA A 140 1.50 12.50 -2.53
CA ALA A 140 1.17 11.34 -1.70
C ALA A 140 1.90 11.41 -0.35
N VAL A 141 3.20 11.67 -0.38
CA VAL A 141 4.03 11.89 0.84
C VAL A 141 3.49 13.04 1.69
N LYS A 142 3.14 14.18 1.07
CA LYS A 142 2.54 15.32 1.80
C LYS A 142 1.14 15.03 2.36
N ALA A 143 0.43 14.06 1.82
CA ALA A 143 -0.88 13.64 2.33
C ALA A 143 -0.76 12.63 3.46
N ALA A 144 0.35 11.90 3.55
CA ALA A 144 0.65 10.96 4.63
C ALA A 144 1.04 11.70 5.93
N SER A 145 0.80 11.06 7.06
CA SER A 145 1.24 11.51 8.39
C SER A 145 2.70 11.12 8.65
N ALA A 146 3.11 9.96 8.11
CA ALA A 146 4.48 9.48 8.15
C ALA A 146 4.82 8.73 6.86
N THR A 147 6.11 8.67 6.54
CA THR A 147 6.63 7.93 5.40
C THR A 147 7.79 7.05 5.87
N VAL A 148 7.77 5.79 5.45
CA VAL A 148 8.83 4.81 5.69
C VAL A 148 9.46 4.48 4.34
N VAL A 149 10.78 4.49 4.28
CA VAL A 149 11.59 4.14 3.12
C VAL A 149 12.58 3.03 3.47
N LEU A 150 13.12 2.34 2.47
CA LEU A 150 14.02 1.20 2.67
C LEU A 150 15.49 1.61 2.89
N ASP A 151 15.87 2.78 2.39
CA ASP A 151 17.25 3.24 2.34
C ASP A 151 17.34 4.76 2.53
N GLU A 152 18.53 5.22 2.92
CA GLU A 152 18.82 6.64 3.15
C GLU A 152 18.73 7.47 1.86
N GLU A 153 19.05 6.89 0.71
CA GLU A 153 18.99 7.59 -0.59
C GLU A 153 17.56 7.97 -0.98
N SER A 154 16.57 7.25 -0.44
CA SER A 154 15.14 7.49 -0.67
C SER A 154 14.52 8.49 0.31
N TYR A 155 15.26 8.87 1.35
CA TYR A 155 14.86 9.86 2.34
C TYR A 155 15.14 11.28 1.82
#